data_7229e16273d2990655de088e83b30339
#
_entry.id   7229e16273d2990655de088e83b30339
#
_cell.length_a   1.000
_cell.length_b   1.000
_cell.length_c   1.000
_cell.angle_alpha   90.00
_cell.angle_beta   90.00
_cell.angle_gamma   90.00
#
_symmetry.space_group_name_H-M   'P 1'
#
loop_
_entity.id
_entity.type
_entity.pdbx_description
1 polymer ?
#
loop_
_entity_poly.entity_id
_entity_poly.type
_entity_poly.pdbx_seq_one_letter_code
_entity_poly.pdbx_strand_id
1 'polypeptide(L)'
;FKIVLDWTNADSPTVTVTETTDAADADNTQGGADDKYLYFGNGTSKRFYARGGNSYELTLDFDSDWGFLVRTSTTSWAAGTKYGAPDNRTIIRFGEPFTLMSNRSADPANVQFSLPTMYHSHFWTAAFADLNYGKAAEAEQSGAFKAVTEAADKWVRMGVDGFRLDAVKHIYHNAYNDENPTFLKKFYDRMNESYKAAGGEGDFYMVGEMLDEADKAAPYYR
;
A
#
# COMPACT_ATOMS: atom_id res chain seq x y z
N PHE A 1 -5.07 1.09 -16.15
CA PHE A 1 -5.12 2.17 -15.15
C PHE A 1 -4.73 3.49 -15.77
N LYS A 2 -5.32 4.57 -15.27
CA LYS A 2 -4.96 5.94 -15.62
C LYS A 2 -4.24 6.57 -14.44
N ILE A 3 -3.06 7.13 -14.69
CA ILE A 3 -2.25 7.86 -13.72
C ILE A 3 -2.25 9.34 -14.11
N VAL A 4 -2.69 10.19 -13.18
CA VAL A 4 -2.65 11.65 -13.32
C VAL A 4 -1.59 12.18 -12.37
N LEU A 5 -0.63 12.92 -12.90
CA LEU A 5 0.44 13.59 -12.18
C LEU A 5 0.19 15.10 -12.23
N ASP A 6 0.02 15.71 -11.06
CA ASP A 6 -0.05 17.16 -10.90
C ASP A 6 1.32 17.65 -10.41
N TRP A 7 1.96 18.48 -11.24
CA TRP A 7 3.27 19.06 -11.01
C TRP A 7 3.22 20.56 -10.70
N THR A 8 2.06 21.07 -10.30
CA THR A 8 1.89 22.49 -9.96
C THR A 8 2.81 22.91 -8.81
N ASN A 9 3.03 22.02 -7.86
CA ASN A 9 4.07 22.16 -6.84
C ASN A 9 5.21 21.17 -7.11
N ALA A 10 6.32 21.65 -7.68
CA ALA A 10 7.45 20.81 -8.03
C ALA A 10 8.19 20.21 -6.83
N ASP A 11 8.08 20.78 -5.64
CA ASP A 11 8.70 20.25 -4.42
C ASP A 11 7.89 19.09 -3.80
N SER A 12 6.61 19.07 -4.08
CA SER A 12 5.67 18.06 -3.58
C SER A 12 4.55 17.77 -4.59
N PRO A 13 4.90 17.21 -5.77
CA PRO A 13 3.90 16.88 -6.78
C PRO A 13 2.98 15.77 -6.27
N THR A 14 1.77 15.71 -6.82
CA THR A 14 0.81 14.67 -6.45
C THR A 14 0.53 13.73 -7.61
N VAL A 15 0.23 12.48 -7.29
CA VAL A 15 -0.19 11.46 -8.24
C VAL A 15 -1.51 10.86 -7.81
N THR A 16 -2.42 10.65 -8.77
CA THR A 16 -3.68 9.93 -8.57
C THR A 16 -3.75 8.79 -9.57
N VAL A 17 -4.08 7.60 -9.08
CA VAL A 17 -4.26 6.41 -9.92
C VAL A 17 -5.73 5.99 -9.88
N THR A 18 -6.32 5.77 -11.05
CA THR A 18 -7.71 5.32 -11.18
C THR A 18 -7.80 4.14 -12.14
N GLU A 19 -8.80 3.30 -11.95
CA GLU A 19 -9.16 2.32 -12.97
C GLU A 19 -9.77 3.02 -14.18
N THR A 20 -9.49 2.49 -15.36
CA THR A 20 -10.10 2.94 -16.61
C THR A 20 -10.25 1.77 -17.56
N THR A 21 -11.20 1.88 -18.48
CA THR A 21 -11.37 0.99 -19.62
C THR A 21 -10.71 1.54 -20.89
N ASP A 22 -10.07 2.72 -20.78
CA ASP A 22 -9.35 3.32 -21.90
C ASP A 22 -8.17 2.43 -22.31
N ALA A 23 -7.89 2.42 -23.61
CA ALA A 23 -6.72 1.71 -24.10
C ALA A 23 -5.43 2.30 -23.53
N ALA A 24 -4.44 1.45 -23.30
CA ALA A 24 -3.12 1.90 -22.87
C ALA A 24 -2.49 2.86 -23.88
N ASP A 25 -1.84 3.88 -23.38
CA ASP A 25 -1.10 4.82 -24.20
C ASP A 25 0.04 4.12 -24.95
N ALA A 26 0.29 4.54 -26.17
CA ALA A 26 1.43 4.06 -26.94
C ALA A 26 2.74 4.43 -26.24
N ASP A 27 3.72 3.54 -26.32
CA ASP A 27 5.06 3.83 -25.80
C ASP A 27 5.69 5.01 -26.54
N ASN A 28 5.93 6.08 -25.80
CA ASN A 28 6.57 7.28 -26.32
C ASN A 28 7.82 7.59 -25.49
N THR A 29 8.99 7.25 -26.03
CA THR A 29 10.28 7.43 -25.37
C THR A 29 10.99 8.72 -25.78
N GLN A 30 10.47 9.48 -26.77
CA GLN A 30 11.08 10.74 -27.19
C GLN A 30 10.71 11.83 -26.20
N GLY A 31 11.73 12.40 -25.55
CA GLY A 31 11.58 13.32 -24.45
C GLY A 31 12.14 14.72 -24.70
N GLY A 32 11.51 15.71 -24.06
CA GLY A 32 11.97 17.08 -23.90
C GLY A 32 12.49 17.36 -22.49
N ALA A 33 13.00 18.56 -22.25
CA ALA A 33 13.59 18.97 -20.98
C ALA A 33 12.59 18.95 -19.80
N ASP A 34 11.29 19.10 -20.09
CA ASP A 34 10.23 19.18 -19.06
C ASP A 34 9.45 17.88 -18.89
N ASP A 35 9.89 16.79 -19.53
CA ASP A 35 9.19 15.53 -19.48
C ASP A 35 9.26 14.89 -18.10
N LYS A 36 8.20 14.15 -17.81
CA LYS A 36 8.07 13.29 -16.62
C LYS A 36 7.92 11.85 -17.05
N TYR A 37 8.50 10.97 -16.26
CA TYR A 37 8.55 9.53 -16.55
C TYR A 37 8.06 8.74 -15.34
N LEU A 38 7.22 7.77 -15.60
CA LEU A 38 6.93 6.72 -14.64
C LEU A 38 7.99 5.64 -14.77
N TYR A 39 8.72 5.36 -13.70
CA TYR A 39 9.77 4.36 -13.66
C TYR A 39 9.34 3.20 -12.76
N PHE A 40 9.35 2.00 -13.30
CA PHE A 40 9.12 0.76 -12.54
C PHE A 40 10.46 0.16 -12.08
N GLY A 41 10.44 -0.51 -10.94
CA GLY A 41 11.63 -1.12 -10.34
C GLY A 41 12.30 -2.21 -11.19
N ASN A 42 11.61 -2.68 -12.22
CA ASN A 42 12.17 -3.61 -13.22
C ASN A 42 13.04 -2.94 -14.32
N GLY A 43 13.27 -1.63 -14.21
CA GLY A 43 14.07 -0.85 -15.17
C GLY A 43 13.28 -0.21 -16.30
N THR A 44 11.97 -0.42 -16.38
CA THR A 44 11.13 0.18 -17.42
C THR A 44 10.77 1.62 -17.07
N SER A 45 10.83 2.50 -18.06
CA SER A 45 10.35 3.88 -17.95
C SER A 45 9.30 4.15 -19.01
N LYS A 46 8.18 4.79 -18.62
CA LYS A 46 7.13 5.25 -19.52
C LYS A 46 6.96 6.75 -19.36
N ARG A 47 6.87 7.48 -20.48
CA ARG A 47 6.70 8.92 -20.47
C ARG A 47 5.25 9.30 -20.25
N PHE A 48 5.03 10.28 -19.40
CA PHE A 48 3.74 10.92 -19.25
C PHE A 48 3.44 11.88 -20.42
N TYR A 49 2.18 12.00 -20.79
CA TYR A 49 1.68 12.96 -21.76
C TYR A 49 1.27 14.26 -21.05
N ALA A 50 1.85 15.38 -21.45
CA ALA A 50 1.46 16.70 -20.93
C ALA A 50 0.04 17.07 -21.39
N ARG A 51 -0.79 17.53 -20.44
CA ARG A 51 -2.16 17.99 -20.68
C ARG A 51 -2.34 19.50 -20.52
N GLY A 52 -1.27 20.20 -20.21
CA GLY A 52 -1.27 21.63 -19.92
C GLY A 52 -1.44 21.92 -18.41
N GLY A 53 -1.14 23.15 -17.99
CA GLY A 53 -1.27 23.56 -16.57
C GLY A 53 -0.46 22.73 -15.57
N ASN A 54 0.69 22.20 -15.96
CA ASN A 54 1.52 21.28 -15.17
C ASN A 54 0.84 19.94 -14.83
N SER A 55 -0.19 19.55 -15.58
CA SER A 55 -0.82 18.24 -15.46
C SER A 55 -0.27 17.30 -16.54
N TYR A 56 -0.05 16.05 -16.12
CA TYR A 56 0.46 14.98 -16.98
C TYR A 56 -0.35 13.73 -16.77
N GLU A 57 -0.58 12.96 -17.82
CA GLU A 57 -1.37 11.73 -17.77
C GLU A 57 -0.64 10.57 -18.43
N LEU A 58 -0.90 9.37 -17.93
CA LEU A 58 -0.45 8.13 -18.55
C LEU A 58 -1.50 7.04 -18.29
N THR A 59 -1.95 6.40 -19.36
CA THR A 59 -2.81 5.21 -19.29
C THR A 59 -1.98 3.99 -19.64
N LEU A 60 -2.01 2.96 -18.81
CA LEU A 60 -1.21 1.76 -19.00
C LEU A 60 -1.87 0.53 -18.37
N ASP A 61 -1.51 -0.64 -18.88
CA ASP A 61 -1.70 -1.88 -18.18
C ASP A 61 -0.63 -2.00 -17.09
N PHE A 62 -1.08 -2.24 -15.89
CA PHE A 62 -0.19 -2.29 -14.74
C PHE A 62 0.12 -3.75 -14.39
N ASP A 63 1.40 -4.09 -14.37
CA ASP A 63 1.90 -5.43 -14.08
C ASP A 63 3.12 -5.45 -13.12
N SER A 64 3.44 -4.31 -12.48
CA SER A 64 4.67 -4.20 -11.69
C SER A 64 4.42 -4.45 -10.20
N ASP A 65 5.05 -5.47 -9.66
CA ASP A 65 5.10 -5.78 -8.22
C ASP A 65 6.06 -4.87 -7.45
N TRP A 66 6.88 -4.10 -8.15
CA TRP A 66 7.97 -3.32 -7.56
C TRP A 66 7.57 -1.89 -7.18
N GLY A 67 6.34 -1.48 -7.49
CA GLY A 67 5.94 -0.09 -7.37
C GLY A 67 6.63 0.80 -8.40
N PHE A 68 6.51 2.12 -8.24
CA PHE A 68 7.04 3.07 -9.20
C PHE A 68 7.69 4.29 -8.54
N LEU A 69 8.46 5.00 -9.34
CA LEU A 69 8.92 6.38 -9.10
C LEU A 69 8.42 7.28 -10.23
N VAL A 70 8.26 8.56 -9.94
CA VAL A 70 8.19 9.59 -10.97
C VAL A 70 9.60 10.20 -11.13
N ARG A 71 10.08 10.30 -12.36
CA ARG A 71 11.40 10.82 -12.67
C ARG A 71 11.32 11.99 -13.65
N THR A 72 12.25 12.92 -13.53
CA THR A 72 12.44 14.03 -14.49
C THR A 72 13.57 13.77 -15.48
N SER A 73 14.16 12.58 -15.43
CA SER A 73 15.24 12.15 -16.31
C SER A 73 15.25 10.65 -16.46
N THR A 74 15.52 10.14 -17.65
CA THR A 74 15.68 8.70 -17.91
C THR A 74 17.09 8.20 -17.59
N THR A 75 18.06 9.09 -17.48
CA THR A 75 19.49 8.74 -17.31
C THR A 75 20.06 9.15 -15.96
N SER A 76 19.62 10.29 -15.40
CA SER A 76 20.14 10.80 -14.11
C SER A 76 19.43 10.17 -12.92
N TRP A 77 20.21 9.77 -11.92
CA TRP A 77 19.75 9.35 -10.60
C TRP A 77 20.10 10.36 -9.50
N ALA A 78 20.51 11.57 -9.89
CA ALA A 78 20.82 12.62 -8.93
C ALA A 78 19.62 13.00 -8.06
N ALA A 79 19.89 13.59 -6.90
CA ALA A 79 18.86 14.18 -6.07
C ALA A 79 18.05 15.22 -6.87
N GLY A 80 16.74 15.25 -6.69
CA GLY A 80 15.83 16.14 -7.42
C GLY A 80 15.42 15.65 -8.80
N THR A 81 15.90 14.47 -9.26
CA THR A 81 15.44 13.86 -10.52
C THR A 81 14.51 12.68 -10.32
N LYS A 82 14.21 12.30 -9.09
CA LYS A 82 13.39 11.18 -8.72
C LYS A 82 12.48 11.54 -7.55
N TYR A 83 11.25 11.12 -7.63
CA TYR A 83 10.18 11.40 -6.67
C TYR A 83 9.47 10.10 -6.34
N GLY A 84 9.26 9.84 -5.07
CA GLY A 84 8.66 8.61 -4.59
C GLY A 84 7.95 8.81 -3.26
N ALA A 85 7.67 7.71 -2.59
CA ALA A 85 7.09 7.72 -1.26
C ALA A 85 8.06 8.33 -0.23
N PRO A 86 7.54 8.96 0.83
CA PRO A 86 8.36 9.47 1.93
C PRO A 86 9.09 8.36 2.68
N ASP A 87 8.56 7.16 2.65
CA ASP A 87 9.17 5.94 3.16
C ASP A 87 9.10 4.82 2.12
N ASN A 88 9.89 3.77 2.33
CA ASN A 88 9.97 2.63 1.42
C ASN A 88 8.76 1.73 1.60
N ARG A 89 7.61 1.98 1.21
CA ARG A 89 6.46 1.05 1.23
C ARG A 89 5.11 1.74 1.42
N THR A 90 5.04 3.00 1.08
CA THR A 90 3.73 3.67 1.10
C THR A 90 2.87 3.18 -0.05
N ILE A 91 1.65 2.80 0.24
CA ILE A 91 0.66 2.38 -0.75
C ILE A 91 -0.16 3.57 -1.20
N ILE A 92 -0.30 3.70 -2.53
CA ILE A 92 -1.31 4.57 -3.12
C ILE A 92 -2.66 3.86 -3.10
N ARG A 93 -3.68 4.61 -2.72
CA ARG A 93 -5.08 4.19 -2.84
C ARG A 93 -5.67 4.71 -4.12
N PHE A 94 -6.42 3.88 -4.83
CA PHE A 94 -7.07 4.26 -6.08
C PHE A 94 -8.07 5.40 -5.86
N GLY A 95 -8.00 6.41 -6.74
CA GLY A 95 -8.84 7.59 -6.72
C GLY A 95 -8.45 8.65 -5.67
N GLU A 96 -7.47 8.39 -4.81
CA GLU A 96 -6.98 9.36 -3.84
C GLU A 96 -5.66 9.99 -4.33
N PRO A 97 -5.49 11.32 -4.22
CA PRO A 97 -4.22 11.96 -4.54
C PRO A 97 -3.16 11.59 -3.49
N PHE A 98 -1.97 11.26 -3.97
CA PHE A 98 -0.82 10.93 -3.15
C PHE A 98 0.32 11.92 -3.40
N THR A 99 0.87 12.49 -2.33
CA THR A 99 1.98 13.43 -2.43
C THR A 99 3.31 12.70 -2.55
N LEU A 100 4.02 12.97 -3.62
CA LEU A 100 5.38 12.48 -3.84
C LEU A 100 6.39 13.42 -3.19
N MET A 101 7.49 12.86 -2.73
CA MET A 101 8.61 13.60 -2.20
C MET A 101 9.86 13.40 -3.04
N SER A 102 10.63 14.46 -3.18
CA SER A 102 11.94 14.35 -3.82
C SER A 102 12.83 13.42 -2.99
N ASN A 103 13.20 12.32 -3.58
CA ASN A 103 14.11 11.37 -2.94
C ASN A 103 15.56 11.80 -3.17
N ARG A 104 16.21 12.19 -2.10
CA ARG A 104 17.61 12.63 -2.09
C ARG A 104 18.60 11.51 -1.72
N SER A 105 18.10 10.33 -1.36
CA SER A 105 18.93 9.17 -1.07
C SER A 105 19.39 8.46 -2.33
N ALA A 106 20.38 7.58 -2.20
CA ALA A 106 20.83 6.72 -3.30
C ALA A 106 19.75 5.66 -3.64
N ASP A 107 19.03 5.19 -2.61
CA ASP A 107 17.99 4.17 -2.76
C ASP A 107 16.63 4.85 -2.88
N PRO A 108 16.01 4.83 -4.04
CA PRO A 108 14.71 5.46 -4.24
C PRO A 108 13.61 4.69 -3.48
N ALA A 109 12.77 5.43 -2.80
CA ALA A 109 11.55 4.90 -2.24
C ALA A 109 10.50 4.73 -3.33
N ASN A 110 10.03 3.52 -3.51
CA ASN A 110 8.99 3.20 -4.49
C ASN A 110 7.60 3.40 -3.90
N VAL A 111 6.72 3.95 -4.70
CA VAL A 111 5.30 3.99 -4.41
C VAL A 111 4.67 2.67 -4.89
N GLN A 112 3.95 2.00 -4.03
CA GLN A 112 3.26 0.76 -4.36
C GLN A 112 1.76 1.00 -4.58
N PHE A 113 1.14 0.14 -5.40
CA PHE A 113 -0.27 0.22 -5.70
C PHE A 113 -1.08 -0.66 -4.76
N SER A 114 -2.18 -0.13 -4.26
CA SER A 114 -3.24 -0.94 -3.69
C SER A 114 -4.15 -1.36 -4.83
N LEU A 115 -4.16 -2.64 -5.15
CA LEU A 115 -5.05 -3.17 -6.18
C LEU A 115 -6.52 -2.99 -5.75
N PRO A 116 -7.44 -2.75 -6.71
CA PRO A 116 -8.88 -2.61 -6.42
C PRO A 116 -9.55 -3.95 -6.07
N THR A 117 -8.77 -4.99 -5.85
CA THR A 117 -9.15 -6.33 -5.45
C THR A 117 -8.99 -6.52 -3.94
N MET A 118 -9.34 -7.71 -3.44
CA MET A 118 -9.21 -8.06 -2.01
C MET A 118 -7.77 -8.22 -1.56
N TYR A 119 -6.78 -8.13 -2.43
CA TYR A 119 -5.37 -8.28 -2.09
C TYR A 119 -4.49 -7.31 -2.87
N HIS A 120 -3.28 -7.11 -2.36
CA HIS A 120 -2.19 -6.40 -3.02
C HIS A 120 -0.87 -7.09 -2.70
N SER A 121 0.20 -6.79 -3.45
CA SER A 121 1.53 -7.32 -3.17
C SER A 121 2.31 -6.36 -2.28
N HIS A 122 2.91 -6.86 -1.22
CA HIS A 122 3.71 -6.07 -0.30
C HIS A 122 4.92 -6.83 0.22
N PHE A 123 4.68 -7.83 1.07
CA PHE A 123 5.72 -8.55 1.76
C PHE A 123 6.37 -9.55 0.80
N TRP A 124 7.68 -9.43 0.57
CA TRP A 124 8.43 -10.25 -0.38
C TRP A 124 7.92 -10.17 -1.82
N THR A 125 7.40 -9.02 -2.18
CA THR A 125 6.90 -8.74 -3.54
C THR A 125 5.87 -9.76 -4.04
N ALA A 126 6.09 -10.34 -5.23
CA ALA A 126 5.19 -11.30 -5.86
C ALA A 126 5.04 -12.65 -5.11
N ALA A 127 5.84 -12.93 -4.08
CA ALA A 127 5.78 -14.21 -3.37
C ALA A 127 4.55 -14.36 -2.48
N PHE A 128 4.04 -13.24 -1.95
CA PHE A 128 2.89 -13.23 -1.05
C PHE A 128 1.87 -12.18 -1.47
N ALA A 129 0.61 -12.59 -1.54
CA ALA A 129 -0.49 -11.66 -1.75
C ALA A 129 -1.03 -11.21 -0.39
N ASP A 130 -0.97 -9.92 -0.13
CA ASP A 130 -1.55 -9.31 1.06
C ASP A 130 -3.03 -9.00 0.85
N LEU A 131 -3.85 -9.25 1.84
CA LEU A 131 -5.26 -8.91 1.81
C LEU A 131 -5.45 -7.40 1.92
N ASN A 132 -6.28 -6.84 1.05
CA ASN A 132 -6.58 -5.42 1.06
C ASN A 132 -7.72 -5.11 2.03
N TYR A 133 -7.37 -4.64 3.21
CA TYR A 133 -8.32 -4.23 4.25
C TYR A 133 -8.77 -2.76 4.13
N GLY A 134 -8.26 -2.01 3.16
CA GLY A 134 -8.49 -0.56 3.09
C GLY A 134 -7.80 0.20 4.22
N LYS A 135 -8.32 1.36 4.62
CA LYS A 135 -7.82 2.11 5.78
C LYS A 135 -8.10 1.32 7.05
N ALA A 136 -7.14 1.22 7.97
CA ALA A 136 -7.32 0.46 9.20
C ALA A 136 -8.53 0.92 10.03
N ALA A 137 -8.80 2.22 10.05
CA ALA A 137 -9.98 2.78 10.72
C ALA A 137 -11.31 2.26 10.15
N GLU A 138 -11.34 1.83 8.89
CA GLU A 138 -12.52 1.39 8.14
C GLU A 138 -12.44 -0.10 7.77
N ALA A 139 -11.44 -0.84 8.27
CA ALA A 139 -11.14 -2.21 7.85
C ALA A 139 -12.35 -3.16 7.92
N GLU A 140 -13.22 -2.98 8.92
CA GLU A 140 -14.45 -3.79 9.13
C GLU A 140 -15.43 -3.71 7.95
N GLN A 141 -15.35 -2.67 7.14
CA GLN A 141 -16.19 -2.49 5.95
C GLN A 141 -15.66 -3.27 4.74
N SER A 142 -14.38 -3.64 4.76
CA SER A 142 -13.73 -4.34 3.63
C SER A 142 -14.24 -5.78 3.49
N GLY A 143 -14.29 -6.25 2.24
CA GLY A 143 -14.58 -7.66 1.97
C GLY A 143 -13.51 -8.60 2.53
N ALA A 144 -12.25 -8.18 2.54
CA ALA A 144 -11.14 -8.95 3.10
C ALA A 144 -11.29 -9.17 4.61
N PHE A 145 -11.61 -8.12 5.37
CA PHE A 145 -11.83 -8.24 6.83
C PHE A 145 -12.98 -9.18 7.14
N LYS A 146 -14.11 -9.03 6.42
CA LYS A 146 -15.28 -9.89 6.60
C LYS A 146 -14.94 -11.35 6.33
N ALA A 147 -14.27 -11.64 5.22
CA ALA A 147 -13.90 -13.01 4.88
C ALA A 147 -12.96 -13.65 5.90
N VAL A 148 -11.94 -12.91 6.37
CA VAL A 148 -10.99 -13.42 7.37
C VAL A 148 -11.66 -13.62 8.72
N THR A 149 -12.50 -12.69 9.17
CA THR A 149 -13.20 -12.82 10.45
C THR A 149 -14.28 -13.91 10.43
N GLU A 150 -14.96 -14.13 9.30
CA GLU A 150 -15.88 -15.26 9.13
C GLU A 150 -15.15 -16.60 9.18
N ALA A 151 -13.99 -16.70 8.53
CA ALA A 151 -13.17 -17.92 8.60
C ALA A 151 -12.65 -18.17 10.02
N ALA A 152 -12.20 -17.12 10.72
CA ALA A 152 -11.74 -17.20 12.10
C ALA A 152 -12.89 -17.57 13.08
N ASP A 153 -14.07 -16.97 12.91
CA ASP A 153 -15.28 -17.26 13.71
C ASP A 153 -15.65 -18.75 13.68
N LYS A 154 -15.47 -19.40 12.52
CA LYS A 154 -15.69 -20.85 12.41
C LYS A 154 -14.82 -21.64 13.39
N TRP A 155 -13.54 -21.29 13.54
CA TRP A 155 -12.63 -21.97 14.44
C TRP A 155 -12.94 -21.68 15.91
N VAL A 156 -13.30 -20.44 16.22
CA VAL A 156 -13.77 -20.05 17.57
C VAL A 156 -14.99 -20.88 17.97
N ARG A 157 -15.99 -21.02 17.10
CA ARG A 157 -17.18 -21.85 17.34
C ARG A 157 -16.87 -23.34 17.47
N MET A 158 -15.74 -23.80 16.96
CA MET A 158 -15.24 -25.16 17.11
C MET A 158 -14.46 -25.36 18.42
N GLY A 159 -14.32 -24.33 19.26
CA GLY A 159 -13.69 -24.39 20.56
C GLY A 159 -12.23 -23.94 20.61
N VAL A 160 -11.79 -23.11 19.65
CA VAL A 160 -10.46 -22.49 19.72
C VAL A 160 -10.51 -21.27 20.62
N ASP A 161 -9.63 -21.24 21.63
CA ASP A 161 -9.59 -20.22 22.69
C ASP A 161 -8.66 -19.03 22.34
N GLY A 162 -7.93 -19.09 21.24
CA GLY A 162 -7.03 -18.02 20.85
C GLY A 162 -6.32 -18.24 19.52
N PHE A 163 -5.71 -17.17 19.01
CA PHE A 163 -4.90 -17.20 17.80
C PHE A 163 -3.48 -16.66 18.03
N ARG A 164 -2.52 -17.28 17.35
CA ARG A 164 -1.22 -16.67 17.08
C ARG A 164 -1.27 -16.07 15.69
N LEU A 165 -0.97 -14.79 15.60
CA LEU A 165 -0.93 -14.05 14.34
C LEU A 165 0.52 -13.91 13.88
N ASP A 166 0.77 -14.30 12.64
CA ASP A 166 2.07 -14.19 12.00
C ASP A 166 2.34 -12.76 11.56
N ALA A 167 3.58 -12.30 11.69
CA ALA A 167 4.11 -11.08 11.09
C ALA A 167 3.21 -9.84 11.21
N VAL A 168 2.66 -9.57 12.42
CA VAL A 168 1.62 -8.54 12.64
C VAL A 168 2.01 -7.13 12.24
N LYS A 169 3.30 -6.83 12.11
CA LYS A 169 3.79 -5.53 11.64
C LYS A 169 3.72 -5.34 10.13
N HIS A 170 3.32 -6.39 9.39
CA HIS A 170 3.26 -6.39 7.93
C HIS A 170 1.84 -6.41 7.35
N ILE A 171 0.81 -6.32 8.18
CA ILE A 171 -0.59 -6.22 7.73
C ILE A 171 -0.80 -4.93 6.93
N TYR A 172 -0.17 -3.84 7.38
CA TYR A 172 -0.05 -2.57 6.67
C TYR A 172 1.42 -2.24 6.41
N HIS A 173 1.68 -1.44 5.38
CA HIS A 173 3.04 -1.22 4.87
C HIS A 173 3.96 -0.45 5.81
N ASN A 174 3.41 0.39 6.67
CA ASN A 174 4.19 1.10 7.66
C ASN A 174 4.03 0.41 9.01
N ALA A 175 5.05 -0.35 9.40
CA ALA A 175 5.07 -1.10 10.66
C ALA A 175 5.02 -0.21 11.91
N TYR A 176 5.36 1.08 11.79
CA TYR A 176 5.55 1.99 12.91
C TYR A 176 4.50 3.09 13.01
N ASN A 177 3.45 3.02 12.19
CA ASN A 177 2.27 3.87 12.33
C ASN A 177 1.17 3.15 13.14
N ASP A 178 0.05 3.81 13.34
CA ASP A 178 -1.08 3.28 14.10
C ASP A 178 -2.00 2.33 13.30
N GLU A 179 -1.73 2.05 12.02
CA GLU A 179 -2.63 1.23 11.20
C GLU A 179 -2.64 -0.24 11.64
N ASN A 180 -1.47 -0.84 11.83
CA ASN A 180 -1.40 -2.23 12.31
C ASN A 180 -2.04 -2.40 13.70
N PRO A 181 -1.70 -1.62 14.74
CA PRO A 181 -2.37 -1.70 16.04
C PRO A 181 -3.88 -1.47 15.97
N THR A 182 -4.34 -0.52 15.14
CA THR A 182 -5.76 -0.24 14.94
C THR A 182 -6.50 -1.43 14.34
N PHE A 183 -5.94 -2.05 13.32
CA PHE A 183 -6.49 -3.25 12.70
C PHE A 183 -6.54 -4.42 13.70
N LEU A 184 -5.42 -4.66 14.38
CA LEU A 184 -5.30 -5.76 15.34
C LEU A 184 -6.33 -5.64 16.46
N LYS A 185 -6.57 -4.42 16.95
CA LYS A 185 -7.62 -4.18 17.94
C LYS A 185 -9.01 -4.54 17.41
N LYS A 186 -9.37 -4.11 16.21
CA LYS A 186 -10.65 -4.43 15.57
C LYS A 186 -10.82 -5.94 15.36
N PHE A 187 -9.77 -6.60 14.90
CA PHE A 187 -9.78 -8.04 14.73
C PHE A 187 -9.94 -8.77 16.08
N TYR A 188 -9.21 -8.33 17.10
CA TYR A 188 -9.36 -8.87 18.46
C TYR A 188 -10.76 -8.67 19.00
N ASP A 189 -11.29 -7.46 18.93
CA ASP A 189 -12.65 -7.14 19.44
C ASP A 189 -13.68 -8.07 18.77
N ARG A 190 -13.60 -8.24 17.46
CA ARG A 190 -14.50 -9.14 16.72
C ARG A 190 -14.36 -10.61 17.13
N MET A 191 -13.12 -11.08 17.35
CA MET A 191 -12.91 -12.48 17.81
C MET A 191 -13.35 -12.68 19.25
N ASN A 192 -13.13 -11.71 20.12
CA ASN A 192 -13.56 -11.77 21.51
C ASN A 192 -15.10 -11.79 21.64
N GLU A 193 -15.79 -11.02 20.81
CA GLU A 193 -17.26 -11.09 20.69
C GLU A 193 -17.72 -12.48 20.25
N SER A 194 -17.11 -13.05 19.23
CA SER A 194 -17.43 -14.40 18.75
C SER A 194 -17.17 -15.46 19.82
N TYR A 195 -16.06 -15.34 20.54
CA TYR A 195 -15.68 -16.27 21.61
C TYR A 195 -16.70 -16.26 22.75
N LYS A 196 -17.07 -15.08 23.22
CA LYS A 196 -18.10 -14.94 24.27
C LYS A 196 -19.48 -15.45 23.81
N ALA A 197 -19.83 -15.17 22.54
CA ALA A 197 -21.07 -15.67 21.95
C ALA A 197 -21.10 -17.20 21.81
N ALA A 198 -19.94 -17.83 21.67
CA ALA A 198 -19.78 -19.29 21.66
C ALA A 198 -19.73 -19.93 23.05
N GLY A 199 -19.86 -19.14 24.12
CA GLY A 199 -19.83 -19.61 25.51
C GLY A 199 -18.45 -19.65 26.15
N GLY A 200 -17.46 -18.99 25.55
CA GLY A 200 -16.10 -18.87 26.10
C GLY A 200 -16.08 -18.07 27.40
N GLU A 201 -15.29 -18.53 28.36
CA GLU A 201 -15.10 -17.87 29.66
C GLU A 201 -13.85 -16.97 29.61
N GLY A 202 -13.95 -15.74 30.12
CA GLY A 202 -12.87 -14.75 30.06
C GLY A 202 -12.74 -14.06 28.71
N ASP A 203 -11.54 -13.71 28.37
CA ASP A 203 -11.24 -13.02 27.09
C ASP A 203 -10.50 -13.94 26.12
N PHE A 204 -10.80 -13.78 24.85
CA PHE A 204 -10.11 -14.50 23.77
C PHE A 204 -8.62 -14.21 23.78
N TYR A 205 -7.78 -15.24 23.67
CA TYR A 205 -6.35 -15.07 23.68
C TYR A 205 -5.82 -14.73 22.29
N MET A 206 -5.00 -13.66 22.20
CA MET A 206 -4.35 -13.31 20.95
C MET A 206 -2.89 -12.93 21.18
N VAL A 207 -1.98 -13.52 20.40
CA VAL A 207 -0.56 -13.20 20.41
C VAL A 207 -0.08 -12.95 19.00
N GLY A 208 0.59 -11.82 18.81
CA GLY A 208 1.19 -11.44 17.52
C GLY A 208 2.70 -11.74 17.50
N GLU A 209 3.18 -12.25 16.36
CA GLU A 209 4.62 -12.28 16.12
C GLU A 209 5.10 -10.91 15.68
N MET A 210 6.05 -10.36 16.43
CA MET A 210 6.72 -9.13 16.08
C MET A 210 8.22 -9.26 16.29
N LEU A 211 8.94 -9.50 15.21
CA LEU A 211 10.40 -9.55 15.23
C LEU A 211 10.95 -8.12 15.12
N ASP A 212 11.05 -7.44 16.28
CA ASP A 212 11.54 -6.07 16.37
C ASP A 212 11.98 -5.74 17.80
N GLU A 213 12.49 -4.52 18.03
CA GLU A 213 12.85 -4.02 19.33
C GLU A 213 11.62 -3.75 20.22
N ALA A 214 11.80 -3.81 21.54
CA ALA A 214 10.68 -3.71 22.49
C ALA A 214 9.93 -2.36 22.40
N ASP A 215 10.62 -1.27 22.13
CA ASP A 215 10.00 0.05 21.94
C ASP A 215 9.11 0.12 20.70
N LYS A 216 9.45 -0.64 19.65
CA LYS A 216 8.65 -0.78 18.43
C LYS A 216 7.46 -1.71 18.61
N ALA A 217 7.60 -2.71 19.45
CA ALA A 217 6.52 -3.64 19.78
C ALA A 217 5.49 -3.05 20.76
N ALA A 218 5.90 -2.14 21.64
CA ALA A 218 5.06 -1.58 22.68
C ALA A 218 3.69 -1.02 22.19
N PRO A 219 3.57 -0.30 21.06
CA PRO A 219 2.29 0.19 20.55
C PRO A 219 1.30 -0.92 20.15
N TYR A 220 1.76 -2.16 19.99
CA TYR A 220 0.92 -3.32 19.61
C TYR A 220 0.23 -3.98 20.83
N TYR A 221 0.65 -3.64 22.04
CA TYR A 221 -0.02 -4.07 23.28
C TYR A 221 -1.12 -3.08 23.65
N ARG A 222 -2.33 -3.34 23.22
CA ARG A 222 -3.50 -2.47 23.50
C ARG A 222 -4.70 -3.27 23.98
#